data_fc76595a078011d71fea3fa504003afe
#
_entry.id   fc76595a078011d71fea3fa504003afe
#
_cell.length_a   1.000
_cell.length_b   1.000
_cell.length_c   1.000
_cell.angle_alpha   90.00
_cell.angle_beta   90.00
_cell.angle_gamma   90.00
#
_symmetry.space_group_name_H-M   'P 1'
#
loop_
_entity.id
_entity.type
_entity.pdbx_description
1 polymer ?
#
loop_
_entity_poly.entity_id
_entity_poly.type
_entity_poly.pdbx_seq_one_letter_code
_entity_poly.pdbx_strand_id
1 'polypeptide(L)'
;MSSKPLLYLCVKVNWRKGRMANVYKSIIDSDATTNDKVIYTCPAETVALVKSISAYNAHASASADWILKIYDSSSTNTYAYKKFASVATATKKEFLEGAESTLLVLEASDAIKFNTSVTSATLFISVLQQDRT
;
A
#
# COMPACT_ATOMS: atom_id res chain seq x y z
N MET A 1 -6.92 30.53 29.21
CA MET A 1 -7.24 30.52 28.88
C MET A 1 -7.48 30.26 28.67
N SER A 2 -7.33 29.76 28.74
CA SER A 2 -7.65 29.57 28.37
C SER A 2 -7.99 29.22 28.16
N SER A 3 -8.01 28.86 28.16
CA SER A 3 -8.50 28.56 27.74
C SER A 3 -8.82 28.20 27.43
N LYS A 4 -8.84 28.08 27.34
CA LYS A 4 -9.20 27.72 26.76
C LYS A 4 -9.40 27.12 26.30
N PRO A 5 -9.44 26.89 26.27
CA PRO A 5 -9.68 26.27 25.56
C PRO A 5 -9.64 25.62 25.13
N LEU A 6 -9.37 25.42 25.04
CA LEU A 6 -9.40 24.94 24.32
C LEU A 6 -9.29 24.45 23.99
N LEU A 7 -9.16 24.30 23.94
CA LEU A 7 -9.10 24.00 23.32
C LEU A 7 -8.82 23.79 22.98
N TYR A 8 -8.65 23.79 22.99
CA TYR A 8 -8.40 23.65 22.33
C TYR A 8 -7.94 23.24 22.21
N LEU A 9 -7.86 23.17 22.35
CA LEU A 9 -7.41 22.74 22.05
C LEU A 9 -7.03 22.15 21.97
N CYS A 10 -6.94 22.16 22.14
CA CYS A 10 -6.65 21.60 21.93
C CYS A 10 -6.21 21.07 21.74
N VAL A 11 -6.13 20.99 21.77
CA VAL A 11 -5.76 20.64 21.60
C VAL A 11 -5.18 20.28 21.48
N LYS A 12 -4.84 20.26 21.38
CA LYS A 12 -4.35 19.98 21.39
C LYS A 12 -3.78 19.39 21.23
N VAL A 13 -3.42 19.21 21.19
CA VAL A 13 -2.95 18.64 21.28
C VAL A 13 -2.20 18.05 21.41
N ASN A 14 -1.58 17.69 21.65
CA ASN A 14 -0.89 17.01 21.92
C ASN A 14 -0.69 16.38 22.45
N TRP A 15 -0.72 16.50 22.64
CA TRP A 15 -0.69 15.74 23.29
C TRP A 15 -0.75 14.60 23.26
N ARG A 16 -0.52 14.20 23.09
CA ARG A 16 -0.66 13.06 23.00
C ARG A 16 0.40 12.22 22.65
N LYS A 17 1.43 12.18 23.18
CA LYS A 17 2.45 11.29 23.10
C LYS A 17 2.04 9.95 23.43
N GLY A 18 2.49 8.89 22.78
CA GLY A 18 2.08 7.53 22.98
C GLY A 18 0.75 7.18 22.38
N ARG A 19 0.05 8.13 21.82
CA ARG A 19 -1.17 7.85 21.16
C ARG A 19 -0.88 7.33 19.80
N MET A 20 -1.64 6.33 19.35
CA MET A 20 -1.58 5.83 17.99
C MET A 20 -2.37 6.75 17.09
N ALA A 21 -1.72 7.22 16.04
CA ALA A 21 -2.41 8.01 15.04
C ALA A 21 -2.75 7.11 13.86
N ASN A 22 -3.96 7.21 13.36
CA ASN A 22 -4.42 6.48 12.19
C ASN A 22 -4.37 7.40 11.00
N VAL A 23 -3.65 7.00 9.97
CA VAL A 23 -3.52 7.79 8.75
C VAL A 23 -3.93 6.93 7.57
N TYR A 24 -4.96 7.35 6.86
CA TYR A 24 -5.34 6.69 5.62
C TYR A 24 -4.53 7.24 4.47
N LYS A 25 -3.98 6.35 3.65
CA LYS A 25 -3.19 6.74 2.50
C LYS A 25 -3.65 6.03 1.26
N SER A 26 -3.61 6.75 0.15
CA SER A 26 -3.86 6.20 -1.17
C SER A 26 -2.58 6.34 -1.97
N ILE A 27 -2.12 5.24 -2.55
CA ILE A 27 -0.92 5.24 -3.38
C ILE A 27 -1.35 4.87 -4.80
N ILE A 28 -0.98 5.70 -5.76
CA ILE A 28 -1.24 5.44 -7.17
C ILE A 28 0.10 5.50 -7.88
N ASP A 29 0.44 4.42 -8.58
CA ASP A 29 1.71 4.33 -9.31
C ASP A 29 1.44 3.90 -10.73
N SER A 30 1.83 4.72 -11.68
CA SER A 30 1.64 4.43 -13.11
C SER A 30 2.95 4.11 -13.81
N ASP A 31 4.04 3.97 -13.08
CA ASP A 31 5.37 3.78 -13.65
C ASP A 31 5.93 2.39 -13.41
N ALA A 32 5.06 1.39 -13.32
CA ALA A 32 5.49 0.02 -13.10
C ALA A 32 6.38 -0.44 -14.27
N THR A 33 7.38 -1.25 -13.94
CA THR A 33 8.39 -1.69 -14.89
C THR A 33 8.44 -3.21 -14.95
N THR A 34 9.29 -3.73 -15.83
CA THR A 34 9.54 -5.16 -15.94
C THR A 34 10.45 -5.67 -14.81
N ASN A 35 11.00 -4.80 -14.00
CA ASN A 35 11.75 -5.18 -12.80
C ASN A 35 10.84 -5.00 -11.58
N ASP A 36 11.19 -5.69 -10.50
CA ASP A 36 10.48 -5.48 -9.24
C ASP A 36 10.68 -4.04 -8.81
N LYS A 37 9.59 -3.31 -8.68
CA LYS A 37 9.62 -1.93 -8.25
C LYS A 37 8.95 -1.84 -6.89
N VAL A 38 9.60 -1.16 -5.94
CA VAL A 38 9.00 -0.91 -4.64
C VAL A 38 7.94 0.18 -4.81
N ILE A 39 6.70 -0.18 -4.51
CA ILE A 39 5.58 0.75 -4.64
C ILE A 39 5.29 1.43 -3.31
N TYR A 40 5.37 0.68 -2.22
CA TYR A 40 5.07 1.20 -0.89
C TYR A 40 5.96 0.51 0.12
N THR A 41 6.55 1.29 1.02
CA THR A 41 7.31 0.78 2.15
C THR A 41 6.64 1.27 3.42
N CYS A 42 6.37 0.34 4.34
CA CYS A 42 5.79 0.70 5.63
C CYS A 42 6.82 1.49 6.42
N PRO A 43 6.47 2.69 6.88
CA PRO A 43 7.43 3.54 7.63
C PRO A 43 7.88 2.89 8.92
N ALA A 44 9.00 3.37 9.43
CA ALA A 44 9.51 2.94 10.73
C ALA A 44 8.48 3.23 11.81
N GLU A 45 8.43 2.38 12.82
CA GLU A 45 7.54 2.53 13.97
C GLU A 45 6.07 2.64 13.56
N THR A 46 5.72 1.95 12.49
CA THR A 46 4.37 2.00 11.93
C THR A 46 3.95 0.58 11.57
N VAL A 47 2.67 0.32 11.65
CA VAL A 47 2.04 -0.87 11.09
C VAL A 47 1.09 -0.38 10.01
N ALA A 48 1.11 -1.03 8.86
CA ALA A 48 0.22 -0.68 7.76
C ALA A 48 -0.77 -1.82 7.53
N LEU A 49 -2.04 -1.48 7.55
CA LEU A 49 -3.11 -2.40 7.19
C LEU A 49 -3.48 -2.09 5.76
N VAL A 50 -3.14 -2.98 4.85
CA VAL A 50 -3.43 -2.78 3.44
C VAL A 50 -4.85 -3.21 3.18
N LYS A 51 -5.68 -2.26 2.76
CA LYS A 51 -7.10 -2.47 2.59
C LYS A 51 -7.45 -2.97 1.20
N SER A 52 -6.72 -2.52 0.20
CA SER A 52 -6.98 -2.95 -1.17
C SER A 52 -5.74 -2.73 -2.02
N ILE A 53 -5.56 -3.61 -3.00
CA ILE A 53 -4.54 -3.47 -4.03
C ILE A 53 -5.18 -3.89 -5.33
N SER A 54 -5.16 -3.01 -6.32
CA SER A 54 -5.67 -3.33 -7.64
C SER A 54 -4.78 -2.71 -8.70
N ALA A 55 -4.87 -3.21 -9.92
CA ALA A 55 -4.10 -2.67 -11.03
C ALA A 55 -4.95 -2.65 -12.29
N TYR A 56 -4.68 -1.68 -13.14
CA TYR A 56 -5.37 -1.50 -14.40
C TYR A 56 -4.35 -1.55 -15.54
N ASN A 57 -4.64 -2.33 -16.57
CA ASN A 57 -3.77 -2.38 -17.75
C ASN A 57 -4.17 -1.27 -18.72
N ALA A 58 -3.37 -0.20 -18.71
CA ALA A 58 -3.61 0.95 -19.57
C ALA A 58 -2.84 0.88 -20.88
N HIS A 59 -2.17 -0.23 -21.17
CA HIS A 59 -1.47 -0.39 -22.44
C HIS A 59 -2.47 -0.41 -23.58
N ALA A 60 -2.11 0.21 -24.70
CA ALA A 60 -3.03 0.38 -25.81
C ALA A 60 -3.41 -0.93 -26.48
N SER A 61 -2.49 -1.92 -26.49
CA SER A 61 -2.71 -3.11 -27.31
C SER A 61 -2.18 -4.41 -26.72
N ALA A 62 -1.35 -4.39 -25.69
CA ALA A 62 -0.69 -5.60 -25.21
C ALA A 62 -1.30 -6.10 -23.89
N SER A 63 -1.46 -7.42 -23.79
CA SER A 63 -1.77 -8.06 -22.51
C SER A 63 -0.56 -8.02 -21.61
N ALA A 64 -0.79 -8.06 -20.31
CA ALA A 64 0.29 -7.96 -19.33
C ALA A 64 0.25 -9.13 -18.36
N ASP A 65 1.43 -9.55 -17.94
CA ASP A 65 1.57 -10.47 -16.80
C ASP A 65 2.02 -9.66 -15.61
N TRP A 66 1.36 -9.83 -14.47
CA TRP A 66 1.61 -9.06 -13.27
C TRP A 66 2.00 -9.97 -12.12
N ILE A 67 2.98 -9.54 -11.34
CA ILE A 67 3.35 -10.21 -10.09
C ILE A 67 3.42 -9.18 -8.99
N LEU A 68 2.64 -9.41 -7.94
CA LEU A 68 2.72 -8.64 -6.73
C LEU A 68 3.54 -9.40 -5.72
N LYS A 69 4.54 -8.75 -5.14
CA LYS A 69 5.45 -9.37 -4.18
C LYS A 69 5.47 -8.56 -2.89
N ILE A 70 5.75 -9.25 -1.81
CA ILE A 70 5.87 -8.62 -0.50
C ILE A 70 7.27 -8.86 0.02
N TYR A 71 7.96 -7.78 0.38
CA TYR A 71 9.26 -7.87 1.02
C TYR A 71 9.07 -7.90 2.54
N ASP A 72 9.60 -8.93 3.17
CA ASP A 72 9.57 -9.09 4.62
C ASP A 72 10.91 -8.65 5.19
N SER A 73 10.92 -7.53 5.89
CA SER A 73 12.16 -6.95 6.39
C SER A 73 12.79 -7.82 7.49
N SER A 74 11.98 -8.56 8.23
CA SER A 74 12.52 -9.38 9.32
C SER A 74 13.33 -10.56 8.80
N SER A 75 12.96 -11.12 7.65
CA SER A 75 13.71 -12.21 7.03
C SER A 75 14.60 -11.75 5.89
N THR A 76 14.45 -10.49 5.47
CA THR A 76 15.11 -9.90 4.31
C THR A 76 14.84 -10.67 3.03
N ASN A 77 13.67 -11.27 2.92
CA ASN A 77 13.25 -12.02 1.73
C ASN A 77 12.05 -11.39 1.08
N THR A 78 11.93 -11.61 -0.23
CA THR A 78 10.78 -11.16 -1.01
C THR A 78 9.99 -12.38 -1.44
N TYR A 79 8.69 -12.34 -1.22
CA TYR A 79 7.79 -13.46 -1.52
C TYR A 79 6.77 -13.03 -2.55
N ALA A 80 6.47 -13.91 -3.49
CA ALA A 80 5.38 -13.67 -4.41
C ALA A 80 4.05 -13.77 -3.65
N TYR A 81 3.21 -12.78 -3.83
CA TYR A 81 1.91 -12.77 -3.17
C TYR A 81 0.81 -13.21 -4.11
N LYS A 82 0.76 -12.63 -5.31
CA LYS A 82 -0.27 -12.98 -6.27
C LYS A 82 0.20 -12.65 -7.69
N LYS A 83 -0.26 -13.43 -8.63
CA LYS A 83 0.16 -13.33 -10.01
C LYS A 83 -1.06 -13.40 -10.91
N PHE A 84 -1.10 -12.55 -11.91
CA PHE A 84 -2.11 -12.61 -12.97
C PHE A 84 -1.41 -12.72 -14.31
N ALA A 85 -1.86 -13.65 -15.13
CA ALA A 85 -1.31 -13.84 -16.47
C ALA A 85 -2.27 -13.34 -17.51
N SER A 86 -1.73 -12.77 -18.59
CA SER A 86 -2.50 -12.36 -19.76
C SER A 86 -3.66 -11.43 -19.43
N VAL A 87 -3.39 -10.41 -18.65
CA VAL A 87 -4.40 -9.41 -18.32
C VAL A 87 -4.62 -8.54 -19.56
N ALA A 88 -5.83 -8.57 -20.10
CA ALA A 88 -6.14 -7.85 -21.32
C ALA A 88 -6.06 -6.33 -21.10
N THR A 89 -5.93 -5.59 -22.21
CA THR A 89 -5.95 -4.13 -22.14
C THR A 89 -7.28 -3.67 -21.55
N ALA A 90 -7.27 -2.51 -20.91
CA ALA A 90 -8.46 -1.90 -20.33
C ALA A 90 -9.14 -2.79 -19.30
N THR A 91 -8.36 -3.64 -18.61
CA THR A 91 -8.88 -4.57 -17.61
C THR A 91 -8.24 -4.27 -16.26
N LYS A 92 -9.07 -4.29 -15.23
CA LYS A 92 -8.62 -4.10 -13.85
C LYS A 92 -8.68 -5.44 -13.12
N LYS A 93 -7.66 -5.69 -12.28
CA LYS A 93 -7.64 -6.89 -11.43
C LYS A 93 -7.39 -6.49 -9.99
N GLU A 94 -8.00 -7.24 -9.07
CA GLU A 94 -7.82 -7.03 -7.63
C GLU A 94 -6.80 -8.03 -7.12
N PHE A 95 -5.71 -7.53 -6.55
CA PHE A 95 -4.73 -8.40 -5.89
C PHE A 95 -5.14 -8.73 -4.47
N LEU A 96 -5.67 -7.77 -3.76
CA LEU A 96 -6.21 -7.97 -2.43
C LEU A 96 -7.68 -7.63 -2.53
N GLU A 97 -8.51 -8.66 -2.47
CA GLU A 97 -9.93 -8.45 -2.57
C GLU A 97 -10.44 -7.95 -1.24
N GLY A 98 -11.36 -7.02 -1.33
CA GLY A 98 -11.88 -6.38 -0.15
C GLY A 98 -12.74 -7.25 0.73
N ALA A 99 -12.50 -8.56 0.68
CA ALA A 99 -13.23 -9.45 1.57
C ALA A 99 -12.94 -9.05 3.00
N GLU A 100 -13.94 -9.08 3.79
CA GLU A 100 -13.93 -8.57 5.11
C GLU A 100 -12.84 -9.13 5.98
N SER A 101 -12.33 -10.27 5.66
CA SER A 101 -11.37 -10.92 6.54
C SER A 101 -9.97 -11.00 5.96
N THR A 102 -9.72 -10.46 4.78
CA THR A 102 -8.41 -10.58 4.17
C THR A 102 -7.69 -9.26 4.15
N LEU A 103 -7.06 -8.94 5.25
CA LEU A 103 -6.19 -7.78 5.31
C LEU A 103 -4.76 -8.25 5.23
N LEU A 104 -3.96 -7.51 4.49
CA LEU A 104 -2.53 -7.71 4.48
C LEU A 104 -1.93 -6.73 5.47
N VAL A 105 -1.13 -7.26 6.39
CA VAL A 105 -0.50 -6.43 7.43
C VAL A 105 0.98 -6.32 7.12
N LEU A 106 1.47 -5.09 7.06
CA LEU A 106 2.90 -4.81 6.87
C LEU A 106 3.45 -4.23 8.15
N GLU A 107 4.57 -4.78 8.59
CA GLU A 107 5.31 -4.23 9.72
C GLU A 107 6.33 -3.23 9.21
N ALA A 108 6.98 -2.54 10.13
CA ALA A 108 7.94 -1.50 9.77
C ALA A 108 8.99 -2.05 8.78
N SER A 109 9.23 -1.31 7.73
CA SER A 109 10.20 -1.62 6.67
C SER A 109 9.79 -2.74 5.72
N ASP A 110 8.64 -3.38 5.93
CA ASP A 110 8.09 -4.28 4.92
C ASP A 110 7.65 -3.46 3.72
N ALA A 111 7.65 -4.09 2.54
CA ALA A 111 7.35 -3.35 1.33
C ALA A 111 6.49 -4.15 0.36
N ILE A 112 5.76 -3.44 -0.46
CA ILE A 112 5.00 -4.01 -1.57
C ILE A 112 5.79 -3.74 -2.83
N LYS A 113 6.05 -4.79 -3.60
CA LYS A 113 6.74 -4.70 -4.88
C LYS A 113 5.84 -5.20 -5.99
N PHE A 114 6.02 -4.64 -7.16
CA PHE A 114 5.18 -4.99 -8.30
C PHE A 114 6.01 -5.00 -9.56
N ASN A 115 5.76 -5.99 -10.43
CA ASN A 115 6.33 -5.92 -11.77
C ASN A 115 5.29 -6.29 -12.81
N THR A 116 5.48 -5.80 -14.01
CA THR A 116 4.59 -6.01 -15.13
C THR A 116 5.42 -6.35 -16.36
N SER A 117 4.92 -7.27 -17.18
CA SER A 117 5.64 -7.65 -18.40
C SER A 117 5.62 -6.57 -19.47
N VAL A 118 4.62 -5.69 -19.43
CA VAL A 118 4.55 -4.53 -20.33
C VAL A 118 4.26 -3.29 -19.49
N THR A 119 4.73 -2.16 -19.98
CA THR A 119 4.54 -0.89 -19.28
C THR A 119 3.08 -0.46 -19.30
N SER A 120 2.79 0.68 -18.68
CA SER A 120 1.44 1.28 -18.64
C SER A 120 0.46 0.57 -17.72
N ALA A 121 0.95 -0.13 -16.71
CA ALA A 121 0.09 -0.60 -15.63
C ALA A 121 -0.03 0.49 -14.58
N THR A 122 -1.24 0.72 -14.08
CA THR A 122 -1.48 1.65 -12.98
C THR A 122 -1.90 0.85 -11.77
N LEU A 123 -1.18 1.02 -10.68
CA LEU A 123 -1.43 0.30 -9.43
C LEU A 123 -2.08 1.24 -8.42
N PHE A 124 -3.12 0.75 -7.75
CA PHE A 124 -3.86 1.50 -6.76
C PHE A 124 -3.80 0.75 -5.44
N ILE A 125 -3.31 1.40 -4.39
CA ILE A 125 -3.19 0.80 -3.06
C ILE A 125 -3.85 1.71 -2.05
N SER A 126 -4.66 1.15 -1.17
CA SER A 126 -5.22 1.87 -0.03
C SER A 126 -4.71 1.24 1.25
N VAL A 127 -4.12 2.04 2.11
CA VAL A 127 -3.58 1.56 3.38
C VAL A 127 -4.05 2.42 4.53
N LEU A 128 -4.15 1.80 5.70
CA LEU A 128 -4.31 2.51 6.96
C LEU A 128 -3.03 2.31 7.75
N GLN A 129 -2.35 3.39 8.04
CA GLN A 129 -1.13 3.35 8.83
C GLN A 129 -1.43 3.69 10.27
N GLN A 130 -0.88 2.90 11.18
CA GLN A 130 -0.97 3.16 12.61
C GLN A 130 0.42 3.39 13.15
N ASP A 131 0.60 4.54 13.75
CA ASP A 131 1.86 4.90 14.38
C ASP A 131 1.99 4.11 15.68
N ARG A 132 3.14 3.50 15.88
CA ARG A 132 3.38 2.62 17.01
C ARG A 132 4.50 3.13 17.91
N THR A 133 4.74 4.39 17.91
CA THR A 133 5.78 4.97 18.77
C THR A 133 5.44 4.95 20.26
#